data_a7d66de6bb0a48af89bc1cc185989c9e
#
_entry.id   a7d66de6bb0a48af89bc1cc185989c9e
#
_cell.length_a   1.000
_cell.length_b   1.000
_cell.length_c   1.000
_cell.angle_alpha   90.00
_cell.angle_beta   90.00
_cell.angle_gamma   90.00
#
_symmetry.space_group_name_H-M   'P 1'
#
loop_
_entity.id
_entity.type
_entity.pdbx_description
1 polymer ?
#
loop_
_entity_poly.entity_id
_entity_poly.type
_entity_poly.pdbx_seq_one_letter_code
_entity_poly.pdbx_strand_id
1 'polypeptide(L)'
;AKAAQSTVLMCGVRFMAETVKILSPQKRVLLSNSNAGCPMAEQMDVELISGVKKMYPDYTVVAYINTTSELKTICDVCVTSSSAVQIVKNIENKNILFIPDCNLGKWVADQVPEKNIKLLQGGCPTHVRMSKRDVEKARKAHPDALLLVHPECLPEVSGLADYRGSTTGIMDYAKTVSYTHLRA
;
A
#
# COMPACT_ATOMS: atom_id res chain seq x y z
N ALA A 1 -13.77 -11.94 6.52
CA ALA A 1 -15.24 -11.86 6.55
C ALA A 1 -15.92 -13.19 6.15
N LYS A 2 -15.38 -13.92 5.16
CA LYS A 2 -16.01 -15.16 4.63
C LYS A 2 -15.80 -16.41 5.51
N ALA A 3 -14.85 -16.41 6.46
CA ALA A 3 -14.61 -17.57 7.33
C ALA A 3 -15.79 -17.79 8.30
N ALA A 4 -16.19 -19.04 8.50
CA ALA A 4 -17.31 -19.40 9.38
C ALA A 4 -16.98 -19.22 10.89
N GLN A 5 -15.70 -19.29 11.25
CA GLN A 5 -15.23 -19.21 12.64
C GLN A 5 -15.54 -17.84 13.25
N SER A 6 -15.96 -17.83 14.52
CA SER A 6 -16.26 -16.62 15.29
C SER A 6 -14.99 -15.90 15.78
N THR A 7 -13.86 -16.60 15.84
CA THR A 7 -12.58 -16.08 16.31
C THR A 7 -11.55 -16.17 15.20
N VAL A 8 -10.78 -15.08 15.03
CA VAL A 8 -9.66 -14.97 14.08
C VAL A 8 -8.40 -14.65 14.86
N LEU A 9 -7.35 -15.47 14.72
CA LEU A 9 -6.01 -15.13 15.19
C LEU A 9 -5.22 -14.55 14.03
N MET A 10 -4.79 -13.27 14.18
CA MET A 10 -3.96 -12.59 13.19
C MET A 10 -2.48 -12.73 13.58
N CYS A 11 -1.72 -13.46 12.77
CA CYS A 11 -0.26 -13.51 12.83
C CYS A 11 0.32 -12.54 11.81
N GLY A 12 0.27 -11.26 12.13
CA GLY A 12 0.67 -10.15 11.27
C GLY A 12 0.65 -8.84 12.03
N VAL A 13 0.72 -7.72 11.32
CA VAL A 13 0.78 -6.39 11.93
C VAL A 13 -0.60 -5.89 12.37
N ARG A 14 -0.61 -4.98 13.36
CA ARG A 14 -1.81 -4.47 14.04
C ARG A 14 -2.87 -3.95 13.08
N PHE A 15 -2.52 -3.08 12.13
CA PHE A 15 -3.52 -2.50 11.22
C PHE A 15 -4.28 -3.55 10.39
N MET A 16 -3.67 -4.72 10.13
CA MET A 16 -4.37 -5.83 9.46
C MET A 16 -5.42 -6.46 10.36
N ALA A 17 -5.11 -6.67 11.65
CA ALA A 17 -6.08 -7.15 12.64
C ALA A 17 -7.23 -6.15 12.82
N GLU A 18 -6.93 -4.86 12.91
CA GLU A 18 -7.91 -3.77 12.97
C GLU A 18 -8.83 -3.79 11.75
N THR A 19 -8.27 -3.94 10.55
CA THR A 19 -9.04 -4.06 9.30
C THR A 19 -9.99 -5.26 9.32
N VAL A 20 -9.51 -6.42 9.80
CA VAL A 20 -10.37 -7.61 9.96
C VAL A 20 -11.50 -7.33 10.94
N LYS A 21 -11.23 -6.63 12.05
CA LYS A 21 -12.25 -6.27 13.05
C LYS A 21 -13.28 -5.29 12.50
N ILE A 22 -12.84 -4.26 11.76
CA ILE A 22 -13.73 -3.28 11.12
C ILE A 22 -14.66 -3.98 10.11
N LEU A 23 -14.13 -4.85 9.26
CA LEU A 23 -14.90 -5.55 8.22
C LEU A 23 -15.73 -6.73 8.76
N SER A 24 -15.51 -7.15 10.00
CA SER A 24 -16.20 -8.27 10.64
C SER A 24 -16.40 -7.99 12.13
N PRO A 25 -17.20 -6.95 12.49
CA PRO A 25 -17.32 -6.47 13.87
C PRO A 25 -17.86 -7.53 14.85
N GLN A 26 -18.60 -8.52 14.34
CA GLN A 26 -19.13 -9.65 15.12
C GLN A 26 -18.05 -10.68 15.51
N LYS A 27 -16.89 -10.68 14.84
CA LYS A 27 -15.83 -11.64 15.14
C LYS A 27 -14.93 -11.16 16.27
N ARG A 28 -14.43 -12.10 17.05
CA ARG A 28 -13.33 -11.87 17.99
C ARG A 28 -12.03 -11.93 17.20
N VAL A 29 -11.28 -10.83 17.16
CA VAL A 29 -9.98 -10.76 16.48
C VAL A 29 -8.89 -10.66 17.54
N LEU A 30 -7.95 -11.58 17.49
CA LEU A 30 -6.80 -11.66 18.37
C LEU A 30 -5.54 -11.36 17.55
N LEU A 31 -4.67 -10.53 18.09
CA LEU A 31 -3.36 -10.26 17.53
C LEU A 31 -2.32 -11.12 18.27
N SER A 32 -1.51 -11.88 17.53
CA SER A 32 -0.53 -12.81 18.11
C SER A 32 0.57 -12.12 18.94
N ASN A 33 0.91 -10.87 18.57
CA ASN A 33 1.87 -10.04 19.27
C ASN A 33 1.39 -8.58 19.29
N SER A 34 1.13 -8.04 20.48
CA SER A 34 0.66 -6.67 20.68
C SER A 34 1.65 -5.60 20.16
N ASN A 35 2.93 -5.94 20.06
CA ASN A 35 3.98 -5.04 19.57
C ASN A 35 4.23 -5.14 18.06
N ALA A 36 3.43 -5.94 17.34
CA ALA A 36 3.55 -6.07 15.90
C ALA A 36 2.98 -4.82 15.19
N GLY A 37 3.70 -3.70 15.27
CA GLY A 37 3.42 -2.46 14.57
C GLY A 37 3.88 -2.47 13.11
N CYS A 38 3.48 -1.44 12.37
CA CYS A 38 3.98 -1.20 11.01
C CYS A 38 4.49 0.25 10.94
N PRO A 39 5.81 0.46 10.76
CA PRO A 39 6.38 1.82 10.72
C PRO A 39 5.73 2.72 9.67
N MET A 40 5.28 2.19 8.53
CA MET A 40 4.56 2.96 7.54
C MET A 40 3.15 3.34 8.04
N ALA A 41 2.43 2.42 8.68
CA ALA A 41 1.08 2.68 9.14
C ALA A 41 1.02 3.70 10.29
N GLU A 42 2.11 3.82 11.06
CA GLU A 42 2.22 4.62 12.27
C GLU A 42 2.99 5.94 12.06
N GLN A 43 3.40 6.26 10.82
CA GLN A 43 4.21 7.47 10.54
C GLN A 43 3.40 8.76 10.47
N MET A 44 2.07 8.67 10.32
CA MET A 44 1.17 9.82 10.27
C MET A 44 0.06 9.64 11.30
N ASP A 45 -0.23 10.68 12.05
CA ASP A 45 -1.28 10.69 13.06
C ASP A 45 -2.51 11.52 12.62
N VAL A 46 -3.55 11.46 13.44
CA VAL A 46 -4.82 12.17 13.21
C VAL A 46 -4.63 13.69 13.24
N GLU A 47 -3.76 14.20 14.11
CA GLU A 47 -3.52 15.64 14.28
C GLU A 47 -2.88 16.23 13.01
N LEU A 48 -1.82 15.59 12.51
CA LEU A 48 -1.15 15.97 11.27
C LEU A 48 -2.15 16.03 10.10
N ILE A 49 -2.90 14.94 9.87
CA ILE A 49 -3.80 14.86 8.72
C ILE A 49 -5.01 15.79 8.89
N SER A 50 -5.51 15.98 10.10
CA SER A 50 -6.55 16.99 10.36
C SER A 50 -6.07 18.41 10.06
N GLY A 51 -4.81 18.72 10.37
CA GLY A 51 -4.16 19.98 10.00
C GLY A 51 -4.07 20.16 8.46
N VAL A 52 -3.66 19.12 7.77
CA VAL A 52 -3.58 19.13 6.30
C VAL A 52 -4.97 19.26 5.66
N LYS A 53 -5.98 18.57 6.18
CA LYS A 53 -7.38 18.73 5.70
C LYS A 53 -7.90 20.17 5.84
N LYS A 54 -7.54 20.88 6.92
CA LYS A 54 -7.90 22.30 7.09
C LYS A 54 -7.21 23.21 6.06
N MET A 55 -5.97 22.90 5.67
CA MET A 55 -5.25 23.64 4.64
C MET A 55 -5.75 23.35 3.22
N TYR A 56 -6.32 22.16 2.99
CA TYR A 56 -6.81 21.69 1.69
C TYR A 56 -8.24 21.13 1.84
N PRO A 57 -9.23 21.98 2.15
CA PRO A 57 -10.59 21.55 2.48
C PRO A 57 -11.35 20.94 1.28
N ASP A 58 -10.90 21.23 0.07
CA ASP A 58 -11.44 20.74 -1.20
C ASP A 58 -10.80 19.41 -1.66
N TYR A 59 -9.87 18.85 -0.89
CA TYR A 59 -9.23 17.58 -1.22
C TYR A 59 -9.93 16.38 -0.58
N THR A 60 -10.14 15.32 -1.36
CA THR A 60 -10.56 14.02 -0.84
C THR A 60 -9.35 13.26 -0.31
N VAL A 61 -9.37 12.85 0.94
CA VAL A 61 -8.29 12.09 1.57
C VAL A 61 -8.44 10.62 1.27
N VAL A 62 -7.54 10.10 0.44
CA VAL A 62 -7.44 8.69 0.10
C VAL A 62 -6.32 8.06 0.93
N ALA A 63 -6.68 7.15 1.80
CA ALA A 63 -5.73 6.44 2.65
C ALA A 63 -5.42 5.05 2.10
N TYR A 64 -4.15 4.77 1.89
CA TYR A 64 -3.70 3.39 1.74
C TYR A 64 -4.03 2.60 3.01
N ILE A 65 -4.48 1.37 2.88
CA ILE A 65 -4.97 0.53 4.00
C ILE A 65 -3.94 0.36 5.11
N ASN A 66 -2.65 0.53 4.79
CA ASN A 66 -1.54 0.49 5.74
C ASN A 66 -1.49 1.79 6.57
N THR A 67 -2.53 2.05 7.31
CA THR A 67 -2.73 3.13 8.29
C THR A 67 -3.42 2.58 9.52
N THR A 68 -3.36 3.33 10.64
CA THR A 68 -4.05 2.97 11.88
C THR A 68 -5.58 3.11 11.72
N SER A 69 -6.34 2.41 12.56
CA SER A 69 -7.80 2.55 12.61
C SER A 69 -8.21 3.97 12.96
N GLU A 70 -7.48 4.62 13.86
CA GLU A 70 -7.71 6.02 14.26
C GLU A 70 -7.58 6.97 13.06
N LEU A 71 -6.50 6.85 12.28
CA LEU A 71 -6.32 7.68 11.09
C LEU A 71 -7.41 7.45 10.04
N LYS A 72 -7.91 6.21 9.90
CA LYS A 72 -9.02 5.88 8.99
C LYS A 72 -10.31 6.63 9.33
N THR A 73 -10.52 7.04 10.58
CA THR A 73 -11.75 7.76 10.98
C THR A 73 -11.89 9.14 10.36
N ILE A 74 -10.78 9.74 9.93
CA ILE A 74 -10.75 11.08 9.33
C ILE A 74 -10.44 11.05 7.82
N CYS A 75 -10.20 9.88 7.26
CA CYS A 75 -10.02 9.67 5.83
C CYS A 75 -11.36 9.45 5.14
N ASP A 76 -11.46 9.88 3.89
CA ASP A 76 -12.72 9.79 3.14
C ASP A 76 -12.84 8.44 2.41
N VAL A 77 -11.71 7.87 1.95
CA VAL A 77 -11.65 6.61 1.22
C VAL A 77 -10.41 5.80 1.63
N CYS A 78 -10.57 4.48 1.79
CA CYS A 78 -9.45 3.57 1.99
C CYS A 78 -9.24 2.69 0.75
N VAL A 79 -7.98 2.51 0.37
CA VAL A 79 -7.58 1.72 -0.80
C VAL A 79 -6.49 0.70 -0.47
N THR A 80 -6.40 -0.34 -1.27
CA THR A 80 -5.25 -1.26 -1.30
C THR A 80 -4.40 -0.95 -2.53
N SER A 81 -3.17 -1.46 -2.59
CA SER A 81 -2.32 -1.31 -3.79
C SER A 81 -2.98 -1.88 -5.06
N SER A 82 -3.85 -2.89 -4.93
CA SER A 82 -4.58 -3.48 -6.05
C SER A 82 -5.82 -2.69 -6.48
N SER A 83 -6.41 -1.87 -5.61
CA SER A 83 -7.64 -1.13 -5.88
C SER A 83 -7.43 0.38 -6.05
N ALA A 84 -6.26 0.90 -5.69
CA ALA A 84 -6.01 2.34 -5.60
C ALA A 84 -6.30 3.07 -6.91
N VAL A 85 -5.74 2.61 -8.03
CA VAL A 85 -5.92 3.25 -9.34
C VAL A 85 -7.41 3.30 -9.72
N GLN A 86 -8.10 2.16 -9.62
CA GLN A 86 -9.51 2.07 -10.00
C GLN A 86 -10.41 2.95 -9.11
N ILE A 87 -10.16 2.94 -7.80
CA ILE A 87 -10.96 3.75 -6.86
C ILE A 87 -10.70 5.23 -7.08
N VAL A 88 -9.43 5.66 -7.16
CA VAL A 88 -9.06 7.07 -7.37
C VAL A 88 -9.62 7.60 -8.69
N LYS A 89 -9.60 6.80 -9.75
CA LYS A 89 -10.20 7.15 -11.05
C LYS A 89 -11.69 7.46 -10.92
N ASN A 90 -12.41 6.71 -10.10
CA ASN A 90 -13.86 6.81 -9.94
C ASN A 90 -14.32 7.84 -8.89
N ILE A 91 -13.41 8.43 -8.11
CA ILE A 91 -13.74 9.55 -7.21
C ILE A 91 -14.13 10.76 -8.08
N GLU A 92 -15.26 11.39 -7.83
CA GLU A 92 -15.71 12.57 -8.60
C GLU A 92 -14.76 13.75 -8.42
N ASN A 93 -14.30 13.98 -7.19
CA ASN A 93 -13.35 15.06 -6.90
C ASN A 93 -12.03 14.84 -7.65
N LYS A 94 -11.55 15.91 -8.29
CA LYS A 94 -10.24 15.91 -8.98
C LYS A 94 -9.08 16.05 -8.00
N ASN A 95 -9.30 16.72 -6.87
CA ASN A 95 -8.28 16.99 -5.86
C ASN A 95 -8.21 15.84 -4.86
N ILE A 96 -7.09 15.15 -4.83
CA ILE A 96 -6.85 13.95 -4.00
C ILE A 96 -5.63 14.20 -3.11
N LEU A 97 -5.78 13.98 -1.82
CA LEU A 97 -4.66 13.85 -0.88
C LEU A 97 -4.41 12.36 -0.64
N PHE A 98 -3.30 11.83 -1.14
CA PHE A 98 -2.97 10.41 -1.00
C PHE A 98 -1.96 10.19 0.13
N ILE A 99 -2.27 9.32 1.07
CA ILE A 99 -1.46 9.01 2.25
C ILE A 99 -1.41 7.49 2.50
N PRO A 100 -0.44 6.95 3.29
CA PRO A 100 0.77 7.58 3.79
C PRO A 100 1.99 7.34 2.88
N ASP A 101 1.89 6.52 1.82
CA ASP A 101 3.00 6.13 0.97
C ASP A 101 3.08 6.99 -0.30
N CYS A 102 4.11 7.84 -0.38
CA CYS A 102 4.29 8.75 -1.51
C CYS A 102 4.73 8.02 -2.80
N ASN A 103 5.40 6.88 -2.72
CA ASN A 103 5.81 6.11 -3.90
C ASN A 103 4.60 5.42 -4.55
N LEU A 104 3.77 4.76 -3.75
CA LEU A 104 2.49 4.21 -4.20
C LEU A 104 1.59 5.33 -4.74
N GLY A 105 1.49 6.45 -4.03
CA GLY A 105 0.71 7.60 -4.46
C GLY A 105 1.20 8.20 -5.78
N LYS A 106 2.51 8.27 -5.99
CA LYS A 106 3.11 8.70 -7.26
C LYS A 106 2.76 7.73 -8.39
N TRP A 107 2.88 6.43 -8.14
CA TRP A 107 2.48 5.43 -9.13
C TRP A 107 0.99 5.53 -9.50
N VAL A 108 0.11 5.78 -8.52
CA VAL A 108 -1.31 6.03 -8.79
C VAL A 108 -1.49 7.30 -9.62
N ALA A 109 -0.81 8.40 -9.28
CA ALA A 109 -0.88 9.66 -10.01
C ALA A 109 -0.49 9.49 -11.49
N ASP A 110 0.53 8.68 -11.76
CA ASP A 110 0.97 8.40 -13.13
C ASP A 110 -0.07 7.62 -13.96
N GLN A 111 -0.97 6.87 -13.29
CA GLN A 111 -2.05 6.11 -13.94
C GLN A 111 -3.35 6.90 -14.10
N VAL A 112 -3.51 8.02 -13.40
CA VAL A 112 -4.71 8.88 -13.43
C VAL A 112 -4.33 10.36 -13.58
N PRO A 113 -3.72 10.74 -14.71
CA PRO A 113 -3.17 12.08 -14.92
C PRO A 113 -4.24 13.19 -14.90
N GLU A 114 -5.51 12.84 -15.02
CA GLU A 114 -6.65 13.74 -14.89
C GLU A 114 -6.94 14.20 -13.45
N LYS A 115 -6.32 13.55 -12.46
CA LYS A 115 -6.46 13.88 -11.03
C LYS A 115 -5.29 14.74 -10.56
N ASN A 116 -5.59 15.71 -9.72
CA ASN A 116 -4.60 16.50 -9.00
C ASN A 116 -4.26 15.81 -7.68
N ILE A 117 -3.23 14.97 -7.67
CA ILE A 117 -2.86 14.17 -6.50
C ILE A 117 -1.73 14.84 -5.73
N LYS A 118 -2.03 15.27 -4.51
CA LYS A 118 -1.06 15.75 -3.53
C LYS A 118 -0.58 14.58 -2.68
N LEU A 119 0.74 14.51 -2.50
CA LEU A 119 1.42 13.47 -1.71
C LEU A 119 2.04 14.11 -0.47
N LEU A 120 1.96 13.43 0.67
CA LEU A 120 2.79 13.74 1.83
C LEU A 120 4.01 12.83 1.84
N GLN A 121 5.11 13.34 2.41
CA GLN A 121 6.33 12.55 2.55
C GLN A 121 6.09 11.41 3.54
N GLY A 122 6.26 10.20 3.07
CA GLY A 122 6.08 8.99 3.83
C GLY A 122 6.22 7.77 2.93
N GLY A 123 6.47 6.61 3.50
CA GLY A 123 6.64 5.37 2.73
C GLY A 123 7.05 4.18 3.58
N CYS A 124 7.14 3.04 2.95
CA CYS A 124 7.53 1.79 3.59
C CYS A 124 9.05 1.71 3.75
N PRO A 125 9.61 1.72 4.98
CA PRO A 125 11.05 1.67 5.19
C PRO A 125 11.69 0.38 4.65
N THR A 126 10.93 -0.69 4.52
CA THR A 126 11.41 -1.95 3.92
C THR A 126 11.63 -1.79 2.42
N HIS A 127 10.67 -1.18 1.71
CA HIS A 127 10.76 -0.98 0.26
C HIS A 127 11.78 0.09 -0.13
N VAL A 128 11.88 1.18 0.63
CA VAL A 128 12.85 2.26 0.33
C VAL A 128 14.31 1.90 0.61
N ARG A 129 14.56 0.80 1.33
CA ARG A 129 15.93 0.27 1.51
C ARG A 129 16.49 -0.41 0.28
N MET A 130 15.64 -0.88 -0.64
CA MET A 130 16.09 -1.47 -1.90
C MET A 130 16.63 -0.39 -2.81
N SER A 131 17.85 -0.56 -3.31
CA SER A 131 18.53 0.39 -4.16
C SER A 131 18.67 -0.12 -5.60
N LYS A 132 18.92 0.79 -6.52
CA LYS A 132 19.32 0.44 -7.91
C LYS A 132 20.51 -0.50 -7.94
N ARG A 133 21.48 -0.32 -7.04
CA ARG A 133 22.67 -1.19 -6.93
C ARG A 133 22.29 -2.64 -6.57
N ASP A 134 21.29 -2.83 -5.69
CA ASP A 134 20.83 -4.18 -5.35
C ASP A 134 20.17 -4.85 -6.56
N VAL A 135 19.42 -4.11 -7.35
CA VAL A 135 18.83 -4.58 -8.61
C VAL A 135 19.90 -4.97 -9.61
N GLU A 136 20.90 -4.12 -9.82
CA GLU A 136 22.01 -4.39 -10.74
C GLU A 136 22.80 -5.64 -10.32
N LYS A 137 23.04 -5.81 -9.01
CA LYS A 137 23.69 -6.99 -8.45
C LYS A 137 22.85 -8.25 -8.67
N ALA A 138 21.55 -8.19 -8.44
CA ALA A 138 20.64 -9.32 -8.66
C ALA A 138 20.55 -9.70 -10.13
N ARG A 139 20.39 -8.74 -11.06
CA ARG A 139 20.38 -8.99 -12.51
C ARG A 139 21.71 -9.60 -13.02
N LYS A 140 22.84 -9.17 -12.44
CA LYS A 140 24.14 -9.74 -12.79
C LYS A 140 24.27 -11.19 -12.33
N ALA A 141 23.71 -11.52 -11.17
CA ALA A 141 23.72 -12.89 -10.64
C ALA A 141 22.68 -13.81 -11.34
N HIS A 142 21.60 -13.22 -11.84
CA HIS A 142 20.47 -13.94 -12.46
C HIS A 142 20.02 -13.20 -13.73
N PRO A 143 20.79 -13.29 -14.83
CA PRO A 143 20.55 -12.49 -16.04
C PRO A 143 19.21 -12.80 -16.73
N ASP A 144 18.70 -14.02 -16.57
CA ASP A 144 17.44 -14.46 -17.19
C ASP A 144 16.22 -14.23 -16.27
N ALA A 145 16.42 -13.69 -15.05
CA ALA A 145 15.34 -13.47 -14.11
C ALA A 145 14.56 -12.19 -14.42
N LEU A 146 13.23 -12.26 -14.30
CA LEU A 146 12.35 -11.10 -14.35
C LEU A 146 12.33 -10.37 -13.01
N LEU A 147 12.40 -9.05 -13.05
CA LEU A 147 12.28 -8.18 -11.89
C LEU A 147 10.83 -7.72 -11.73
N LEU A 148 10.17 -8.22 -10.71
CA LEU A 148 8.81 -7.83 -10.34
C LEU A 148 8.86 -6.92 -9.12
N VAL A 149 8.26 -5.73 -9.19
CA VAL A 149 8.41 -4.68 -8.16
C VAL A 149 7.07 -4.16 -7.69
N HIS A 150 6.93 -4.04 -6.37
CA HIS A 150 5.79 -3.35 -5.76
C HIS A 150 5.97 -1.81 -5.87
N PRO A 151 4.91 -1.03 -6.14
CA PRO A 151 5.01 0.42 -6.34
C PRO A 151 5.39 1.22 -5.07
N GLU A 152 5.49 0.60 -3.90
CA GLU A 152 6.09 1.21 -2.70
C GLU A 152 7.61 1.37 -2.80
N CYS A 153 8.27 0.70 -3.74
CA CYS A 153 9.70 0.88 -4.00
C CYS A 153 9.98 2.25 -4.63
N LEU A 154 11.19 2.75 -4.38
CA LEU A 154 11.66 4.01 -4.96
C LEU A 154 11.52 4.00 -6.50
N PRO A 155 11.28 5.17 -7.12
CA PRO A 155 11.16 5.27 -8.58
C PRO A 155 12.37 4.72 -9.34
N GLU A 156 13.59 4.88 -8.80
CA GLU A 156 14.82 4.35 -9.40
C GLU A 156 14.88 2.82 -9.44
N VAL A 157 14.20 2.14 -8.52
CA VAL A 157 14.06 0.68 -8.49
C VAL A 157 12.89 0.22 -9.34
N SER A 158 11.74 0.85 -9.14
CA SER A 158 10.52 0.49 -9.86
C SER A 158 10.59 0.82 -11.35
N GLY A 159 11.42 1.78 -11.76
CA GLY A 159 11.71 2.10 -13.17
C GLY A 159 12.54 1.05 -13.90
N LEU A 160 13.21 0.14 -13.16
CA LEU A 160 13.97 -0.98 -13.72
C LEU A 160 13.17 -2.27 -13.84
N ALA A 161 11.93 -2.28 -13.34
CA ALA A 161 11.12 -3.49 -13.28
C ALA A 161 10.60 -3.94 -14.65
N ASP A 162 10.61 -5.25 -14.86
CA ASP A 162 9.92 -5.87 -16.00
C ASP A 162 8.40 -5.87 -15.78
N TYR A 163 7.97 -5.91 -14.51
CA TYR A 163 6.58 -5.71 -14.12
C TYR A 163 6.50 -4.91 -12.80
N ARG A 164 5.61 -3.91 -12.75
CA ARG A 164 5.29 -3.13 -11.55
C ARG A 164 3.81 -3.24 -11.22
N GLY A 165 3.49 -3.70 -10.03
CA GLY A 165 2.10 -3.86 -9.62
C GLY A 165 1.94 -4.24 -8.15
N SER A 166 0.68 -4.36 -7.73
CA SER A 166 0.32 -4.82 -6.39
C SER A 166 0.81 -6.25 -6.12
N THR A 167 0.80 -6.67 -4.86
CA THR A 167 1.11 -8.06 -4.48
C THR A 167 0.29 -9.08 -5.28
N THR A 168 -1.03 -8.84 -5.43
CA THR A 168 -1.89 -9.69 -6.26
C THR A 168 -1.45 -9.67 -7.73
N GLY A 169 -1.20 -8.47 -8.28
CA GLY A 169 -0.73 -8.33 -9.65
C GLY A 169 0.61 -9.05 -9.91
N ILE A 170 1.56 -8.95 -8.98
CA ILE A 170 2.84 -9.69 -9.04
C ILE A 170 2.60 -11.19 -9.02
N MET A 171 1.73 -11.69 -8.13
CA MET A 171 1.39 -13.11 -8.07
C MET A 171 0.74 -13.61 -9.35
N ASP A 172 -0.17 -12.84 -9.92
CA ASP A 172 -0.87 -13.21 -11.14
C ASP A 172 0.08 -13.15 -12.35
N TYR A 173 0.92 -12.14 -12.45
CA TYR A 173 1.98 -12.07 -13.47
C TYR A 173 2.93 -13.27 -13.38
N ALA A 174 3.39 -13.60 -12.17
CA ALA A 174 4.28 -14.76 -11.96
C ALA A 174 3.66 -16.09 -12.39
N LYS A 175 2.34 -16.26 -12.28
CA LYS A 175 1.64 -17.46 -12.78
C LYS A 175 1.62 -17.55 -14.31
N THR A 176 1.70 -16.42 -15.02
CA THR A 176 1.67 -16.40 -16.49
C THR A 176 3.01 -16.78 -17.12
N VAL A 177 4.11 -16.66 -16.37
CA VAL A 177 5.44 -17.03 -16.84
C VAL A 177 5.76 -18.47 -16.44
N SER A 178 5.69 -19.39 -17.41
CA SER A 178 5.71 -20.85 -17.22
C SER A 178 7.01 -21.45 -16.68
N TYR A 179 8.07 -20.66 -16.55
CA TYR A 179 9.42 -21.11 -16.14
C TYR A 179 9.85 -20.59 -14.76
N THR A 180 8.95 -19.97 -14.00
CA THR A 180 9.30 -19.42 -12.69
C THR A 180 9.07 -20.43 -11.57
N HIS A 181 10.16 -20.84 -10.91
CA HIS A 181 10.10 -21.43 -9.59
C HIS A 181 10.13 -20.30 -8.57
N LEU A 182 8.95 -19.98 -7.99
CA LEU A 182 8.86 -19.08 -6.84
C LEU A 182 9.33 -19.86 -5.59
N ARG A 183 10.48 -19.51 -5.05
CA ARG A 183 10.81 -19.84 -3.67
C ARG A 183 10.28 -18.70 -2.78
N ALA A 184 9.33 -19.04 -1.91
CA ALA A 184 8.91 -18.19 -0.81
C ALA A 184 10.00 -18.12 0.26
#